data_6bbc050fd7d3d2d6b9db00fe4c50c2f5
#
_entry.id   6bbc050fd7d3d2d6b9db00fe4c50c2f5
#
_cell.length_a   1.000
_cell.length_b   1.000
_cell.length_c   1.000
_cell.angle_alpha   90.00
_cell.angle_beta   90.00
_cell.angle_gamma   90.00
#
_symmetry.space_group_name_H-M   'P 1'
#
loop_
_entity.id
_entity.type
_entity.pdbx_description
1 polymer ?
#
loop_
_entity_poly.entity_id
_entity_poly.type
_entity_poly.pdbx_seq_one_letter_code
_entity_poly.pdbx_strand_id
1 'polypeptide(L)'
;IVYNTKGIKNLFLQTGRFNNFRTGGSSSDDTIASFFFEFTDRKERENGRVVIENMRKELDKIPGIKTEIKAQEGGPPTGKDIEIRVLGPSRDSTMNVAQEIKNYLSEIDGIVNLESTLPVPGVEWELFVDKPKAAKFGADIPTIGNSIGLITSGLTIGSYRPKDIDEELDIVLRYPKKERYIDELDNILINTESGLVPISNFVEKKPQQKVNYVRKFDSKHVTIIKADVSSGFTPESRLKLFETWIKDQSIPANIDIEFGGDNEEQVNSLNFVTQAFIISIMLMAALLVTQFNNFYQMTIILSAVVLSTAGVMLGLLIFDQVFSALLTGIGIVSLAGIVVNNNIILIDSFNVISSKSNEDVRTRIIKACAQRLRPIFLTSLTTMLGLIPLAL
;
A
#
# COMPACT_ATOMS: atom_id res chain seq x y z
N ILE A 1 -12.73 6.66 -22.83
CA ILE A 1 -12.20 7.82 -22.09
C ILE A 1 -10.69 7.67 -22.00
N VAL A 2 -10.14 6.73 -21.21
CA VAL A 2 -8.70 6.59 -20.93
C VAL A 2 -7.87 6.53 -22.22
N TYR A 3 -8.26 5.69 -23.19
CA TYR A 3 -7.57 5.56 -24.48
C TYR A 3 -7.48 6.87 -25.30
N ASN A 4 -8.49 7.72 -25.19
CA ASN A 4 -8.56 8.98 -25.93
C ASN A 4 -7.98 10.18 -25.16
N THR A 5 -7.41 9.95 -23.96
CA THR A 5 -6.84 11.04 -23.17
C THR A 5 -5.45 11.41 -23.72
N LYS A 6 -5.25 12.70 -24.03
CA LYS A 6 -3.95 13.20 -24.49
C LYS A 6 -2.87 13.00 -23.41
N GLY A 7 -1.71 12.54 -23.84
CA GLY A 7 -0.58 12.33 -22.94
C GLY A 7 -0.43 10.89 -22.43
N ILE A 8 -1.24 9.94 -22.89
CA ILE A 8 -1.08 8.50 -22.63
C ILE A 8 -0.39 7.85 -23.84
N LYS A 9 0.67 7.10 -23.56
CA LYS A 9 1.47 6.38 -24.56
C LYS A 9 1.01 4.94 -24.71
N ASN A 10 0.94 4.23 -23.61
CA ASN A 10 0.55 2.83 -23.55
C ASN A 10 -0.59 2.64 -22.56
N LEU A 11 -1.50 1.74 -22.89
CA LEU A 11 -2.63 1.35 -22.05
C LEU A 11 -2.73 -0.18 -22.01
N PHE A 12 -2.73 -0.73 -20.80
CA PHE A 12 -2.96 -2.14 -20.54
C PHE A 12 -4.26 -2.31 -19.77
N LEU A 13 -5.14 -3.14 -20.27
CA LEU A 13 -6.40 -3.49 -19.62
C LEU A 13 -6.29 -4.91 -19.08
N GLN A 14 -6.67 -5.08 -17.82
CA GLN A 14 -6.87 -6.37 -17.20
C GLN A 14 -8.26 -6.46 -16.60
N THR A 15 -9.01 -7.49 -16.94
CA THR A 15 -10.36 -7.76 -16.42
C THR A 15 -10.29 -8.77 -15.28
N GLY A 16 -11.17 -8.61 -14.29
CA GLY A 16 -11.19 -9.46 -13.11
C GLY A 16 -10.30 -8.97 -11.96
N ARG A 17 -10.17 -9.81 -10.94
CA ARG A 17 -9.33 -9.52 -9.76
C ARG A 17 -7.86 -9.65 -10.10
N PHE A 18 -7.09 -8.75 -9.57
CA PHE A 18 -5.66 -8.71 -9.78
C PHE A 18 -4.89 -8.41 -8.49
N ASN A 19 -3.92 -9.27 -8.19
CA ASN A 19 -2.93 -8.98 -7.16
C ASN A 19 -1.80 -8.17 -7.78
N ASN A 20 -1.81 -6.87 -7.56
CA ASN A 20 -0.81 -5.96 -8.09
C ASN A 20 0.47 -6.03 -7.26
N PHE A 21 1.37 -6.93 -7.63
CA PHE A 21 2.68 -7.02 -7.00
C PHE A 21 3.50 -5.71 -7.13
N ARG A 22 3.21 -4.90 -8.15
CA ARG A 22 3.94 -3.65 -8.43
C ARG A 22 3.43 -2.44 -7.65
N THR A 23 2.16 -2.41 -7.26
CA THR A 23 1.56 -1.26 -6.56
C THR A 23 1.21 -1.57 -5.10
N GLY A 24 1.60 -2.76 -4.60
CA GLY A 24 1.45 -3.16 -3.19
C GLY A 24 0.04 -3.28 -2.67
N GLY A 25 -0.96 -3.16 -3.53
CA GLY A 25 -2.36 -3.28 -3.15
C GLY A 25 -3.00 -4.52 -3.77
N SER A 26 -3.69 -5.34 -2.98
CA SER A 26 -4.72 -6.21 -3.54
C SER A 26 -5.86 -5.32 -4.03
N SER A 27 -6.33 -5.55 -5.25
CA SER A 27 -7.56 -4.91 -5.72
C SER A 27 -8.70 -5.20 -4.74
N SER A 28 -9.61 -4.24 -4.57
CA SER A 28 -10.84 -4.45 -3.81
C SER A 28 -11.59 -5.68 -4.33
N ASP A 29 -12.34 -6.35 -3.46
CA ASP A 29 -13.06 -7.59 -3.79
C ASP A 29 -14.14 -7.40 -4.88
N ASP A 30 -14.53 -6.16 -5.13
CA ASP A 30 -15.49 -5.72 -6.14
C ASP A 30 -14.85 -5.15 -7.42
N THR A 31 -13.52 -5.21 -7.55
CA THR A 31 -12.82 -4.74 -8.74
C THR A 31 -13.19 -5.59 -9.96
N ILE A 32 -13.75 -4.95 -10.97
CA ILE A 32 -14.16 -5.59 -12.23
C ILE A 32 -13.07 -5.51 -13.32
N ALA A 33 -12.25 -4.45 -13.30
CA ALA A 33 -11.16 -4.26 -14.24
C ALA A 33 -10.12 -3.29 -13.68
N SER A 34 -8.89 -3.43 -14.12
CA SER A 34 -7.78 -2.52 -13.82
C SER A 34 -7.12 -2.06 -15.11
N PHE A 35 -6.81 -0.77 -15.18
CA PHE A 35 -6.10 -0.16 -16.29
C PHE A 35 -4.72 0.31 -15.81
N PHE A 36 -3.69 -0.06 -16.55
CA PHE A 36 -2.36 0.49 -16.38
C PHE A 36 -2.04 1.35 -17.58
N PHE A 37 -1.62 2.58 -17.35
CA PHE A 37 -1.24 3.47 -18.44
C PHE A 37 0.10 4.13 -18.17
N GLU A 38 0.84 4.32 -19.24
CA GLU A 38 2.11 5.00 -19.26
C GLU A 38 1.93 6.38 -19.92
N PHE A 39 2.50 7.39 -19.31
CA PHE A 39 2.48 8.74 -19.90
C PHE A 39 3.51 8.86 -21.04
N THR A 40 3.21 9.76 -21.99
CA THR A 40 4.21 10.27 -22.94
C THR A 40 5.28 11.09 -22.21
N ASP A 41 6.36 11.41 -22.90
CA ASP A 41 7.43 12.22 -22.35
C ASP A 41 6.92 13.54 -21.75
N ARG A 42 7.55 14.01 -20.68
CA ARG A 42 7.14 15.21 -19.94
C ARG A 42 7.05 16.46 -20.85
N LYS A 43 7.84 16.51 -21.92
CA LYS A 43 7.86 17.63 -22.86
C LYS A 43 6.65 17.65 -23.82
N GLU A 44 5.97 16.52 -23.98
CA GLU A 44 4.89 16.32 -24.94
C GLU A 44 3.49 16.33 -24.29
N ARG A 45 3.42 16.50 -22.98
CA ARG A 45 2.18 16.46 -22.23
C ARG A 45 2.10 17.53 -21.15
N GLU A 46 0.89 17.78 -20.68
CA GLU A 46 0.64 18.55 -19.48
C GLU A 46 1.18 17.83 -18.23
N ASN A 47 1.25 18.54 -17.11
CA ASN A 47 1.65 17.94 -15.85
C ASN A 47 0.78 16.70 -15.57
N GLY A 48 1.41 15.58 -15.22
CA GLY A 48 0.71 14.31 -14.97
C GLY A 48 -0.42 14.41 -13.95
N ARG A 49 -0.28 15.26 -12.93
CA ARG A 49 -1.33 15.53 -11.94
C ARG A 49 -2.58 16.15 -12.59
N VAL A 50 -2.40 17.07 -13.53
CA VAL A 50 -3.50 17.71 -14.27
C VAL A 50 -4.20 16.70 -15.17
N VAL A 51 -3.44 15.86 -15.86
CA VAL A 51 -4.00 14.79 -16.70
C VAL A 51 -4.83 13.81 -15.86
N ILE A 52 -4.31 13.37 -14.71
CA ILE A 52 -5.03 12.48 -13.77
C ILE A 52 -6.32 13.13 -13.27
N GLU A 53 -6.26 14.41 -12.88
CA GLU A 53 -7.44 15.14 -12.38
C GLU A 53 -8.53 15.27 -13.44
N ASN A 54 -8.15 15.57 -14.67
CA ASN A 54 -9.07 15.64 -15.80
C ASN A 54 -9.68 14.26 -16.11
N MET A 55 -8.87 13.21 -16.07
CA MET A 55 -9.37 11.83 -16.24
C MET A 55 -10.36 11.45 -15.13
N ARG A 56 -10.08 11.80 -13.88
CA ARG A 56 -10.98 11.52 -12.75
C ARG A 56 -12.34 12.17 -12.98
N LYS A 57 -12.37 13.45 -13.36
CA LYS A 57 -13.62 14.17 -13.67
C LYS A 57 -14.44 13.55 -14.82
N GLU A 58 -13.77 12.98 -15.80
CA GLU A 58 -14.47 12.31 -16.92
C GLU A 58 -14.96 10.91 -16.54
N LEU A 59 -14.22 10.19 -15.72
CA LEU A 59 -14.61 8.86 -15.26
C LEU A 59 -15.75 8.91 -14.24
N ASP A 60 -15.80 9.94 -13.40
CA ASP A 60 -16.87 10.14 -12.41
C ASP A 60 -18.25 10.37 -13.06
N LYS A 61 -18.28 10.72 -14.36
CA LYS A 61 -19.54 10.85 -15.12
C LYS A 61 -20.17 9.50 -15.50
N ILE A 62 -19.44 8.39 -15.32
CA ILE A 62 -19.94 7.04 -15.68
C ILE A 62 -20.81 6.52 -14.54
N PRO A 63 -22.13 6.39 -14.73
CA PRO A 63 -23.00 5.92 -13.66
C PRO A 63 -22.80 4.41 -13.39
N GLY A 64 -22.94 4.02 -12.12
CA GLY A 64 -22.92 2.61 -11.70
C GLY A 64 -21.55 1.97 -11.57
N ILE A 65 -20.48 2.73 -11.80
CA ILE A 65 -19.10 2.26 -11.62
C ILE A 65 -18.36 3.27 -10.74
N LYS A 66 -17.68 2.78 -9.71
CA LYS A 66 -16.73 3.57 -8.93
C LYS A 66 -15.35 3.42 -9.55
N THR A 67 -14.72 4.53 -9.89
CA THR A 67 -13.39 4.54 -10.50
C THR A 67 -12.35 5.09 -9.52
N GLU A 68 -11.16 4.54 -9.55
CA GLU A 68 -10.01 4.99 -8.78
C GLU A 68 -8.82 5.17 -9.71
N ILE A 69 -8.12 6.30 -9.60
CA ILE A 69 -6.86 6.53 -10.31
C ILE A 69 -5.78 6.79 -9.27
N LYS A 70 -4.76 5.94 -9.26
CA LYS A 70 -3.58 6.08 -8.40
C LYS A 70 -2.34 6.29 -9.26
N ALA A 71 -1.52 7.28 -8.91
CA ALA A 71 -0.18 7.42 -9.47
C ALA A 71 0.73 6.37 -8.81
N GLN A 72 1.66 5.79 -9.58
CA GLN A 72 2.69 4.94 -9.01
C GLN A 72 3.69 5.83 -8.27
N GLU A 73 3.82 5.63 -6.98
CA GLU A 73 4.82 6.29 -6.17
C GLU A 73 6.14 5.52 -6.23
N GLY A 74 7.26 6.25 -6.16
CA GLY A 74 8.59 5.63 -6.07
C GLY A 74 8.83 5.16 -4.64
N GLY A 75 9.26 3.91 -4.48
CA GLY A 75 9.55 3.32 -3.18
C GLY A 75 8.89 1.96 -2.99
N PRO A 76 9.02 1.36 -1.79
CA PRO A 76 8.26 0.16 -1.46
C PRO A 76 6.75 0.45 -1.54
N PRO A 77 5.95 -0.49 -2.05
CA PRO A 77 4.51 -0.30 -2.11
C PRO A 77 3.93 -0.26 -0.69
N THR A 78 3.33 0.85 -0.33
CA THR A 78 2.86 1.13 1.04
C THR A 78 1.35 0.98 1.22
N GLY A 79 0.59 0.75 0.18
CA GLY A 79 -0.86 0.62 0.28
C GLY A 79 -1.58 1.96 0.10
N LYS A 80 -2.62 2.23 0.89
CA LYS A 80 -3.32 3.52 0.93
C LYS A 80 -2.84 4.36 2.10
N ASP A 81 -2.96 5.66 1.99
CA ASP A 81 -2.50 6.63 2.98
C ASP A 81 -3.08 6.37 4.38
N ILE A 82 -4.33 5.95 4.44
CA ILE A 82 -5.06 5.63 5.66
C ILE A 82 -5.64 4.22 5.55
N GLU A 83 -5.37 3.40 6.55
CA GLU A 83 -6.00 2.10 6.76
C GLU A 83 -6.53 2.03 8.21
N ILE A 84 -7.82 1.73 8.36
CA ILE A 84 -8.47 1.54 9.65
C ILE A 84 -8.96 0.11 9.72
N ARG A 85 -8.49 -0.62 10.72
CA ARG A 85 -8.87 -2.00 11.02
C ARG A 85 -9.82 -2.01 12.20
N VAL A 86 -11.03 -2.50 11.98
CA VAL A 86 -12.04 -2.70 13.02
C VAL A 86 -12.03 -4.18 13.40
N LEU A 87 -11.58 -4.50 14.59
CA LEU A 87 -11.41 -5.88 15.08
C LEU A 87 -12.44 -6.18 16.16
N GLY A 88 -13.00 -7.38 16.13
CA GLY A 88 -13.97 -7.78 17.15
C GLY A 88 -14.27 -9.28 17.14
N PRO A 89 -15.00 -9.76 18.15
CA PRO A 89 -15.35 -11.18 18.29
C PRO A 89 -16.42 -11.62 17.30
N SER A 90 -17.27 -10.71 16.83
CA SER A 90 -18.37 -10.96 15.92
C SER A 90 -18.22 -10.17 14.64
N ARG A 91 -18.54 -10.81 13.51
CA ARG A 91 -18.57 -10.17 12.19
C ARG A 91 -19.56 -9.01 12.15
N ASP A 92 -20.78 -9.22 12.64
CA ASP A 92 -21.85 -8.21 12.55
C ASP A 92 -21.51 -6.94 13.34
N SER A 93 -20.91 -7.10 14.53
CA SER A 93 -20.50 -5.97 15.33
C SER A 93 -19.36 -5.16 14.67
N THR A 94 -18.39 -5.84 14.07
CA THR A 94 -17.31 -5.15 13.33
C THR A 94 -17.83 -4.45 12.08
N MET A 95 -18.79 -5.06 11.38
CA MET A 95 -19.39 -4.48 10.18
C MET A 95 -20.21 -3.22 10.48
N ASN A 96 -20.99 -3.22 11.57
CA ASN A 96 -21.81 -2.05 11.96
C ASN A 96 -20.90 -0.85 12.28
N VAL A 97 -19.89 -1.05 13.13
CA VAL A 97 -18.93 0.03 13.47
C VAL A 97 -18.14 0.47 12.23
N ALA A 98 -17.72 -0.47 11.38
CA ALA A 98 -17.03 -0.14 10.15
C ALA A 98 -17.90 0.67 9.17
N GLN A 99 -19.22 0.40 9.13
CA GLN A 99 -20.14 1.20 8.31
C GLN A 99 -20.27 2.63 8.84
N GLU A 100 -20.33 2.84 10.14
CA GLU A 100 -20.35 4.17 10.76
C GLU A 100 -19.06 4.94 10.45
N ILE A 101 -17.91 4.28 10.61
CA ILE A 101 -16.62 4.87 10.28
C ILE A 101 -16.54 5.23 8.78
N LYS A 102 -16.97 4.34 7.90
CA LYS A 102 -16.99 4.59 6.46
C LYS A 102 -17.86 5.79 6.10
N ASN A 103 -19.03 5.91 6.70
CA ASN A 103 -19.94 7.04 6.47
C ASN A 103 -19.26 8.35 6.91
N TYR A 104 -18.70 8.39 8.10
CA TYR A 104 -17.99 9.56 8.61
C TYR A 104 -16.80 9.95 7.71
N LEU A 105 -15.96 8.98 7.31
CA LEU A 105 -14.82 9.26 6.43
C LEU A 105 -15.26 9.77 5.05
N SER A 106 -16.42 9.37 4.56
CA SER A 106 -16.95 9.86 3.29
C SER A 106 -17.38 11.33 3.32
N GLU A 107 -17.60 11.89 4.51
CA GLU A 107 -17.99 13.30 4.73
C GLU A 107 -16.79 14.20 5.01
N ILE A 108 -15.62 13.64 5.31
CA ILE A 108 -14.41 14.42 5.59
C ILE A 108 -13.82 14.96 4.29
N ASP A 109 -13.63 16.26 4.24
CA ASP A 109 -12.97 16.92 3.13
C ASP A 109 -11.53 16.43 2.98
N GLY A 110 -11.12 16.12 1.75
CA GLY A 110 -9.77 15.63 1.46
C GLY A 110 -9.59 14.12 1.56
N ILE A 111 -10.59 13.35 1.98
CA ILE A 111 -10.60 11.89 1.87
C ILE A 111 -11.11 11.51 0.48
N VAL A 112 -10.34 10.70 -0.24
CA VAL A 112 -10.65 10.20 -1.58
C VAL A 112 -10.41 8.70 -1.67
N ASN A 113 -10.90 8.06 -2.73
CA ASN A 113 -10.69 6.64 -3.00
C ASN A 113 -11.02 5.74 -1.80
N LEU A 114 -12.12 6.05 -1.08
CA LEU A 114 -12.56 5.30 0.09
C LEU A 114 -13.01 3.89 -0.31
N GLU A 115 -12.34 2.89 0.21
CA GLU A 115 -12.62 1.47 0.04
C GLU A 115 -12.93 0.80 1.37
N SER A 116 -13.65 -0.30 1.33
CA SER A 116 -13.90 -1.11 2.52
C SER A 116 -14.04 -2.59 2.15
N THR A 117 -13.74 -3.45 3.11
CA THR A 117 -14.03 -4.89 3.01
C THR A 117 -15.46 -5.24 3.45
N LEU A 118 -16.29 -4.23 3.64
CA LEU A 118 -17.72 -4.44 3.86
C LEU A 118 -18.34 -5.16 2.67
N PRO A 119 -19.30 -6.06 2.89
CA PRO A 119 -19.98 -6.72 1.79
C PRO A 119 -20.66 -5.70 0.88
N VAL A 120 -20.44 -5.83 -0.42
CA VAL A 120 -21.20 -5.05 -1.39
C VAL A 120 -22.66 -5.51 -1.33
N PRO A 121 -23.64 -4.58 -1.20
CA PRO A 121 -25.03 -4.95 -1.22
C PRO A 121 -25.36 -5.77 -2.46
N GLY A 122 -25.85 -6.96 -2.26
CA GLY A 122 -26.20 -7.88 -3.33
C GLY A 122 -26.93 -9.10 -2.79
N VAL A 123 -27.71 -9.72 -3.66
CA VAL A 123 -28.41 -10.97 -3.35
C VAL A 123 -27.65 -12.10 -4.04
N GLU A 124 -27.28 -13.12 -3.29
CA GLU A 124 -26.86 -14.40 -3.82
C GLU A 124 -27.93 -15.46 -3.56
N TRP A 125 -28.05 -16.38 -4.48
CA TRP A 125 -29.01 -17.47 -4.36
C TRP A 125 -28.30 -18.68 -3.76
N GLU A 126 -28.67 -19.03 -2.53
CA GLU A 126 -28.24 -20.29 -1.94
C GLU A 126 -29.15 -21.40 -2.43
N LEU A 127 -28.57 -22.43 -3.00
CA LEU A 127 -29.27 -23.61 -3.48
C LEU A 127 -29.16 -24.70 -2.42
N PHE A 128 -30.26 -24.92 -1.71
CA PHE A 128 -30.32 -25.92 -0.65
C PHE A 128 -30.87 -27.25 -1.23
N VAL A 129 -30.01 -28.28 -1.17
CA VAL A 129 -30.38 -29.63 -1.62
C VAL A 129 -30.96 -30.45 -0.46
N ASP A 130 -32.25 -30.82 -0.57
CA ASP A 130 -32.88 -31.77 0.35
C ASP A 130 -32.39 -33.18 0.04
N LYS A 131 -31.32 -33.58 0.78
CA LYS A 131 -30.66 -34.88 0.58
C LYS A 131 -31.59 -36.09 0.71
N PRO A 132 -32.51 -36.16 1.70
CA PRO A 132 -33.51 -37.23 1.79
C PRO A 132 -34.40 -37.33 0.58
N LYS A 133 -34.89 -36.20 0.06
CA LYS A 133 -35.72 -36.20 -1.17
C LYS A 133 -34.91 -36.59 -2.40
N ALA A 134 -33.69 -36.06 -2.56
CA ALA A 134 -32.81 -36.42 -3.66
C ALA A 134 -32.54 -37.93 -3.69
N ALA A 135 -32.21 -38.52 -2.54
CA ALA A 135 -32.01 -39.97 -2.42
C ALA A 135 -33.25 -40.80 -2.76
N LYS A 136 -34.46 -40.32 -2.42
CA LYS A 136 -35.71 -40.99 -2.74
C LYS A 136 -35.93 -41.12 -4.27
N PHE A 137 -35.45 -40.13 -5.03
CA PHE A 137 -35.51 -40.15 -6.51
C PHE A 137 -34.30 -40.82 -7.14
N GLY A 138 -33.29 -41.25 -6.35
CA GLY A 138 -32.02 -41.79 -6.85
C GLY A 138 -31.14 -40.71 -7.53
N ALA A 139 -31.29 -39.44 -7.12
CA ALA A 139 -30.49 -38.35 -7.63
C ALA A 139 -29.24 -38.17 -6.75
N ASP A 140 -28.05 -38.28 -7.35
CA ASP A 140 -26.79 -38.04 -6.65
C ASP A 140 -26.43 -36.54 -6.63
N ILE A 141 -25.78 -36.09 -5.58
CA ILE A 141 -25.42 -34.68 -5.35
C ILE A 141 -24.44 -34.16 -6.44
N PRO A 142 -23.41 -34.89 -6.90
CA PRO A 142 -22.57 -34.47 -8.01
C PRO A 142 -23.33 -34.14 -9.28
N THR A 143 -24.27 -34.99 -9.67
CA THR A 143 -25.11 -34.76 -10.87
C THR A 143 -25.97 -33.53 -10.73
N ILE A 144 -26.56 -33.28 -9.53
CA ILE A 144 -27.28 -32.04 -9.22
C ILE A 144 -26.35 -30.83 -9.38
N GLY A 145 -25.16 -30.87 -8.78
CA GLY A 145 -24.17 -29.79 -8.83
C GLY A 145 -23.69 -29.49 -10.28
N ASN A 146 -23.41 -30.51 -11.04
CA ASN A 146 -23.01 -30.40 -12.44
C ASN A 146 -24.13 -29.79 -13.31
N SER A 147 -25.36 -30.19 -13.08
CA SER A 147 -26.53 -29.66 -13.80
C SER A 147 -26.76 -28.17 -13.52
N ILE A 148 -26.56 -27.75 -12.28
CA ILE A 148 -26.57 -26.33 -11.89
C ILE A 148 -25.41 -25.61 -12.53
N GLY A 149 -24.21 -26.22 -12.54
CA GLY A 149 -23.01 -25.68 -13.17
C GLY A 149 -23.20 -25.37 -14.66
N LEU A 150 -23.93 -26.20 -15.40
CA LEU A 150 -24.21 -25.99 -16.83
C LEU A 150 -24.95 -24.66 -17.11
N ILE A 151 -25.85 -24.23 -16.21
CA ILE A 151 -26.55 -22.96 -16.36
C ILE A 151 -25.73 -21.79 -15.84
N THR A 152 -24.98 -21.96 -14.75
CA THR A 152 -24.26 -20.88 -14.07
C THR A 152 -22.87 -20.64 -14.67
N SER A 153 -21.86 -21.36 -14.20
CA SER A 153 -20.44 -21.18 -14.57
C SER A 153 -20.05 -21.91 -15.87
N GLY A 154 -20.77 -22.94 -16.25
CA GLY A 154 -20.39 -23.93 -17.23
C GLY A 154 -19.58 -25.08 -16.61
N LEU A 155 -19.46 -26.17 -17.35
CA LEU A 155 -18.64 -27.31 -17.00
C LEU A 155 -17.45 -27.41 -17.96
N THR A 156 -16.25 -27.41 -17.44
CA THR A 156 -15.04 -27.72 -18.22
C THR A 156 -15.03 -29.22 -18.48
N ILE A 157 -15.16 -29.60 -19.74
CA ILE A 157 -15.21 -31.01 -20.19
C ILE A 157 -13.87 -31.50 -20.76
N GLY A 158 -12.94 -30.60 -20.96
CA GLY A 158 -11.60 -30.86 -21.45
C GLY A 158 -10.85 -29.59 -21.78
N SER A 159 -9.63 -29.73 -22.27
CA SER A 159 -8.80 -28.65 -22.80
C SER A 159 -8.35 -28.94 -24.21
N TYR A 160 -8.10 -27.89 -24.98
CA TYR A 160 -7.56 -27.94 -26.32
C TYR A 160 -6.36 -27.01 -26.43
N ARG A 161 -5.26 -27.51 -26.96
CA ARG A 161 -4.06 -26.73 -27.23
C ARG A 161 -3.96 -26.39 -28.71
N PRO A 162 -4.27 -25.16 -29.12
CA PRO A 162 -4.09 -24.70 -30.49
C PRO A 162 -2.61 -24.73 -30.89
N LYS A 163 -2.30 -24.89 -32.17
CA LYS A 163 -0.90 -24.87 -32.64
C LYS A 163 -0.26 -23.48 -32.60
N ASP A 164 -1.09 -22.44 -32.57
CA ASP A 164 -0.67 -21.05 -32.71
C ASP A 164 -0.64 -20.29 -31.36
N ILE A 165 -1.02 -20.94 -30.24
CA ILE A 165 -1.08 -20.36 -28.90
C ILE A 165 -0.38 -21.29 -27.92
N ASP A 166 0.47 -20.75 -27.06
CA ASP A 166 1.20 -21.52 -26.04
C ASP A 166 0.32 -22.00 -24.88
N GLU A 167 -0.85 -21.38 -24.69
CA GLU A 167 -1.78 -21.69 -23.60
C GLU A 167 -2.85 -22.70 -24.03
N GLU A 168 -3.22 -23.58 -23.10
CA GLU A 168 -4.37 -24.48 -23.28
C GLU A 168 -5.67 -23.71 -23.10
N LEU A 169 -6.64 -23.97 -23.98
CA LEU A 169 -7.98 -23.39 -23.92
C LEU A 169 -8.95 -24.42 -23.33
N ASP A 170 -9.69 -24.00 -22.32
CA ASP A 170 -10.73 -24.83 -21.72
C ASP A 170 -11.93 -25.00 -22.69
N ILE A 171 -12.38 -26.23 -22.85
CA ILE A 171 -13.63 -26.54 -23.54
C ILE A 171 -14.74 -26.53 -22.49
N VAL A 172 -15.56 -25.47 -22.51
CA VAL A 172 -16.61 -25.26 -21.53
C VAL A 172 -17.98 -25.51 -22.14
N LEU A 173 -18.69 -26.48 -21.58
CA LEU A 173 -20.08 -26.77 -21.93
C LEU A 173 -21.01 -25.87 -21.09
N ARG A 174 -21.90 -25.14 -21.75
CA ARG A 174 -22.87 -24.23 -21.10
C ARG A 174 -24.19 -24.21 -21.85
N TYR A 175 -25.26 -23.90 -21.11
CA TYR A 175 -26.54 -23.55 -21.73
C TYR A 175 -26.45 -22.28 -22.57
N PRO A 176 -27.30 -22.12 -23.61
CA PRO A 176 -27.39 -20.87 -24.37
C PRO A 176 -27.70 -19.67 -23.48
N LYS A 177 -27.19 -18.47 -23.82
CA LYS A 177 -27.38 -17.26 -23.00
C LYS A 177 -28.82 -16.96 -22.62
N LYS A 178 -29.77 -17.32 -23.49
CA LYS A 178 -31.22 -17.12 -23.30
C LYS A 178 -31.84 -18.03 -22.22
N GLU A 179 -31.11 -19.07 -21.82
CA GLU A 179 -31.59 -20.08 -20.86
C GLU A 179 -30.77 -20.08 -19.57
N ARG A 180 -29.97 -19.01 -19.32
CA ARG A 180 -29.12 -18.86 -18.12
C ARG A 180 -29.73 -17.97 -17.08
N TYR A 181 -31.05 -18.05 -16.87
CA TYR A 181 -31.74 -17.32 -15.82
C TYR A 181 -32.00 -18.22 -14.62
N ILE A 182 -32.08 -17.62 -13.42
CA ILE A 182 -32.30 -18.35 -12.17
C ILE A 182 -33.62 -19.14 -12.19
N ASP A 183 -34.61 -18.66 -12.94
CA ASP A 183 -35.92 -19.31 -13.06
C ASP A 183 -35.84 -20.58 -13.92
N GLU A 184 -34.88 -20.67 -14.85
CA GLU A 184 -34.70 -21.88 -15.66
C GLU A 184 -34.11 -23.05 -14.86
N LEU A 185 -33.53 -22.76 -13.65
CA LEU A 185 -33.08 -23.83 -12.75
C LEU A 185 -34.22 -24.78 -12.39
N ASP A 186 -35.43 -24.29 -12.24
CA ASP A 186 -36.59 -25.13 -11.85
C ASP A 186 -37.00 -26.13 -12.95
N ASN A 187 -36.65 -25.80 -14.20
CA ASN A 187 -36.99 -26.59 -15.38
C ASN A 187 -35.93 -27.63 -15.73
N ILE A 188 -34.76 -27.61 -15.04
CA ILE A 188 -33.71 -28.61 -15.31
C ILE A 188 -34.22 -30.00 -14.95
N LEU A 189 -34.14 -30.91 -15.93
CA LEU A 189 -34.44 -32.33 -15.72
C LEU A 189 -33.12 -33.07 -15.42
N ILE A 190 -33.08 -33.75 -14.28
CA ILE A 190 -31.99 -34.62 -13.91
C ILE A 190 -32.36 -36.07 -14.23
N ASN A 191 -31.44 -36.77 -14.88
CA ASN A 191 -31.60 -38.19 -15.10
C ASN A 191 -31.29 -38.93 -13.78
N THR A 192 -32.32 -39.61 -13.25
CA THR A 192 -32.27 -40.38 -12.01
C THR A 192 -32.64 -41.82 -12.30
N GLU A 193 -32.45 -42.70 -11.30
CA GLU A 193 -32.92 -44.09 -11.40
C GLU A 193 -34.45 -44.20 -11.64
N SER A 194 -35.22 -43.20 -11.22
CA SER A 194 -36.65 -43.10 -11.40
C SER A 194 -37.08 -42.41 -12.71
N GLY A 195 -36.10 -42.04 -13.59
CA GLY A 195 -36.31 -41.32 -14.83
C GLY A 195 -35.94 -39.84 -14.75
N LEU A 196 -36.44 -39.03 -15.68
CA LEU A 196 -36.18 -37.59 -15.72
C LEU A 196 -37.03 -36.87 -14.66
N VAL A 197 -36.40 -36.25 -13.68
CA VAL A 197 -37.04 -35.54 -12.57
C VAL A 197 -36.60 -34.08 -12.54
N PRO A 198 -37.53 -33.11 -12.43
CA PRO A 198 -37.18 -31.69 -12.27
C PRO A 198 -36.39 -31.47 -10.98
N ILE A 199 -35.35 -30.64 -11.08
CA ILE A 199 -34.48 -30.32 -9.96
C ILE A 199 -35.23 -29.63 -8.79
N SER A 200 -36.31 -28.89 -9.10
CA SER A 200 -37.17 -28.22 -8.14
C SER A 200 -37.84 -29.16 -7.13
N ASN A 201 -37.87 -30.48 -7.38
CA ASN A 201 -38.43 -31.46 -6.45
C ASN A 201 -37.54 -31.64 -5.19
N PHE A 202 -36.26 -31.33 -5.27
CA PHE A 202 -35.30 -31.53 -4.17
C PHE A 202 -34.29 -30.40 -3.97
N VAL A 203 -34.39 -29.32 -4.75
CA VAL A 203 -33.56 -28.12 -4.59
C VAL A 203 -34.42 -26.91 -4.31
N GLU A 204 -34.19 -26.26 -3.19
CA GLU A 204 -34.87 -25.02 -2.79
C GLU A 204 -33.90 -23.83 -3.01
N LYS A 205 -34.41 -22.76 -3.62
CA LYS A 205 -33.69 -21.50 -3.84
C LYS A 205 -33.99 -20.53 -2.72
N LYS A 206 -32.97 -20.08 -1.97
CA LYS A 206 -33.12 -19.07 -0.91
C LYS A 206 -32.30 -17.85 -1.25
N PRO A 207 -32.92 -16.66 -1.34
CA PRO A 207 -32.15 -15.44 -1.47
C PRO A 207 -31.43 -15.14 -0.16
N GLN A 208 -30.14 -14.94 -0.21
CA GLN A 208 -29.31 -14.53 0.94
C GLN A 208 -28.52 -13.27 0.60
N GLN A 209 -28.15 -12.54 1.64
CA GLN A 209 -27.24 -11.43 1.46
C GLN A 209 -25.87 -11.98 1.03
N LYS A 210 -25.33 -11.42 -0.02
CA LYS A 210 -24.02 -11.85 -0.55
C LYS A 210 -22.94 -11.73 0.52
N VAL A 211 -22.27 -12.84 0.80
CA VAL A 211 -21.12 -12.92 1.70
C VAL A 211 -19.85 -13.07 0.87
N ASN A 212 -19.08 -11.97 0.70
CA ASN A 212 -17.87 -12.03 -0.11
C ASN A 212 -16.77 -12.85 0.57
N TYR A 213 -16.20 -12.31 1.65
CA TYR A 213 -15.12 -12.94 2.39
C TYR A 213 -15.27 -12.70 3.89
N VAL A 214 -14.85 -13.67 4.67
CA VAL A 214 -14.66 -13.54 6.12
C VAL A 214 -13.17 -13.43 6.36
N ARG A 215 -12.72 -12.27 6.83
CA ARG A 215 -11.33 -12.03 7.17
C ARG A 215 -11.15 -12.06 8.68
N LYS A 216 -10.04 -12.65 9.11
CA LYS A 216 -9.61 -12.64 10.51
C LYS A 216 -8.17 -12.16 10.59
N PHE A 217 -7.91 -11.35 11.62
CA PHE A 217 -6.60 -10.88 11.99
C PHE A 217 -6.43 -11.17 13.49
N ASP A 218 -5.36 -11.84 13.87
CA ASP A 218 -5.11 -12.30 15.26
C ASP A 218 -6.33 -13.00 15.88
N SER A 219 -6.93 -13.93 15.11
CA SER A 219 -8.12 -14.71 15.50
C SER A 219 -9.41 -13.91 15.69
N LYS A 220 -9.41 -12.57 15.57
CA LYS A 220 -10.58 -11.70 15.61
C LYS A 220 -11.12 -11.46 14.21
N HIS A 221 -12.43 -11.25 14.09
CA HIS A 221 -13.01 -10.75 12.83
C HIS A 221 -12.50 -9.35 12.56
N VAL A 222 -12.10 -9.07 11.31
CA VAL A 222 -11.60 -7.77 10.91
C VAL A 222 -12.39 -7.24 9.72
N THR A 223 -12.80 -5.97 9.82
CA THR A 223 -13.30 -5.18 8.70
C THR A 223 -12.32 -4.02 8.48
N ILE A 224 -11.85 -3.87 7.25
CA ILE A 224 -10.81 -2.91 6.89
C ILE A 224 -11.44 -1.80 6.04
N ILE A 225 -11.10 -0.56 6.37
CA ILE A 225 -11.48 0.63 5.61
C ILE A 225 -10.18 1.30 5.18
N LYS A 226 -10.07 1.64 3.92
CA LYS A 226 -8.88 2.26 3.33
C LYS A 226 -9.28 3.51 2.57
N ALA A 227 -8.42 4.52 2.63
CA ALA A 227 -8.63 5.75 1.89
C ALA A 227 -7.30 6.41 1.49
N ASP A 228 -7.33 7.17 0.42
CA ASP A 228 -6.24 8.07 0.05
C ASP A 228 -6.59 9.50 0.47
N VAL A 229 -5.57 10.35 0.58
CA VAL A 229 -5.72 11.76 0.94
C VAL A 229 -5.43 12.62 -0.29
N SER A 230 -6.31 13.57 -0.59
CA SER A 230 -6.14 14.46 -1.74
C SER A 230 -5.01 15.46 -1.54
N SER A 231 -4.45 15.95 -2.65
CA SER A 231 -3.41 16.99 -2.63
C SER A 231 -3.84 18.22 -1.83
N GLY A 232 -2.99 18.68 -0.92
CA GLY A 232 -3.27 19.82 -0.03
C GLY A 232 -3.62 19.45 1.41
N PHE A 233 -3.79 18.16 1.69
CA PHE A 233 -4.01 17.63 3.03
C PHE A 233 -2.94 16.58 3.37
N THR A 234 -2.71 16.37 4.66
CA THR A 234 -1.81 15.30 5.14
C THR A 234 -2.61 14.17 5.80
N PRO A 235 -2.18 12.91 5.69
CA PRO A 235 -2.82 11.78 6.33
C PRO A 235 -3.00 11.98 7.84
N GLU A 236 -1.98 12.54 8.53
CA GLU A 236 -2.03 12.80 9.96
C GLU A 236 -3.11 13.81 10.33
N SER A 237 -3.32 14.84 9.49
CA SER A 237 -4.35 15.85 9.74
C SER A 237 -5.76 15.25 9.67
N ARG A 238 -5.96 14.30 8.76
CA ARG A 238 -7.24 13.59 8.57
C ARG A 238 -7.46 12.55 9.68
N LEU A 239 -6.41 11.81 10.03
CA LEU A 239 -6.46 10.88 11.18
C LEU A 239 -6.77 11.58 12.49
N LYS A 240 -6.22 12.76 12.76
CA LYS A 240 -6.57 13.55 13.95
C LYS A 240 -8.05 13.90 14.03
N LEU A 241 -8.68 14.26 12.92
CA LEU A 241 -10.13 14.51 12.88
C LEU A 241 -10.90 13.24 13.21
N PHE A 242 -10.50 12.12 12.63
CA PHE A 242 -11.08 10.82 12.92
C PHE A 242 -10.87 10.41 14.39
N GLU A 243 -9.67 10.56 14.95
CA GLU A 243 -9.38 10.26 16.36
C GLU A 243 -10.21 11.10 17.32
N THR A 244 -10.50 12.36 16.97
CA THR A 244 -11.36 13.21 17.78
C THR A 244 -12.80 12.72 17.72
N TRP A 245 -13.30 12.43 16.53
CA TRP A 245 -14.65 11.92 16.34
C TRP A 245 -14.87 10.58 17.04
N ILE A 246 -13.91 9.63 16.92
CA ILE A 246 -14.04 8.28 17.47
C ILE A 246 -14.12 8.29 19.01
N LYS A 247 -13.50 9.26 19.68
CA LYS A 247 -13.56 9.42 21.15
C LYS A 247 -14.95 9.80 21.63
N ASP A 248 -15.73 10.47 20.79
CA ASP A 248 -17.09 10.91 21.11
C ASP A 248 -18.14 9.81 20.75
N GLN A 249 -17.70 8.73 20.11
CA GLN A 249 -18.59 7.62 19.75
C GLN A 249 -18.64 6.55 20.84
N SER A 250 -19.84 5.98 21.05
CA SER A 250 -20.06 4.87 21.98
C SER A 250 -19.70 3.53 21.32
N ILE A 251 -18.40 3.28 21.17
CA ILE A 251 -17.93 2.02 20.60
C ILE A 251 -18.04 0.91 21.63
N PRO A 252 -18.56 -0.28 21.26
CA PRO A 252 -18.59 -1.43 22.16
C PRO A 252 -17.17 -1.78 22.66
N ALA A 253 -17.02 -2.02 23.97
CA ALA A 253 -15.73 -2.30 24.61
C ALA A 253 -15.00 -3.56 24.08
N ASN A 254 -15.68 -4.39 23.31
CA ASN A 254 -15.14 -5.60 22.67
C ASN A 254 -14.69 -5.38 21.23
N ILE A 255 -14.70 -4.13 20.74
CA ILE A 255 -14.21 -3.77 19.42
C ILE A 255 -12.93 -2.94 19.60
N ASP A 256 -11.87 -3.41 18.95
CA ASP A 256 -10.60 -2.70 18.87
C ASP A 256 -10.49 -2.00 17.51
N ILE A 257 -9.99 -0.78 17.51
CA ILE A 257 -9.72 -0.02 16.29
C ILE A 257 -8.24 0.22 16.20
N GLU A 258 -7.63 -0.29 15.13
CA GLU A 258 -6.21 -0.17 14.85
C GLU A 258 -6.01 0.66 13.58
N PHE A 259 -4.95 1.46 13.60
CA PHE A 259 -4.53 2.24 12.45
C PHE A 259 -3.39 1.50 11.73
N GLY A 260 -3.52 1.36 10.43
CA GLY A 260 -2.53 0.75 9.55
C GLY A 260 -2.25 1.63 8.34
N GLY A 261 -1.65 1.04 7.32
CA GLY A 261 -1.30 1.71 6.07
C GLY A 261 0.03 2.44 6.16
N ASP A 262 0.20 3.46 5.31
CA ASP A 262 1.44 4.25 5.24
C ASP A 262 1.84 4.83 6.60
N ASN A 263 0.87 5.24 7.41
CA ASN A 263 1.14 5.81 8.72
C ASN A 263 1.80 4.80 9.68
N GLU A 264 1.33 3.55 9.71
CA GLU A 264 1.93 2.48 10.53
C GLU A 264 3.36 2.18 10.07
N GLU A 265 3.57 2.06 8.75
CA GLU A 265 4.88 1.80 8.18
C GLU A 265 5.84 2.98 8.39
N GLN A 266 5.36 4.22 8.29
CA GLN A 266 6.15 5.39 8.61
C GLN A 266 6.57 5.43 10.09
N VAL A 267 5.65 5.18 11.02
CA VAL A 267 5.95 5.14 12.46
C VAL A 267 6.96 4.05 12.78
N ASN A 268 6.77 2.83 12.22
CA ASN A 268 7.70 1.73 12.40
C ASN A 268 9.07 2.04 11.80
N SER A 269 9.11 2.64 10.62
CA SER A 269 10.35 3.08 9.97
C SER A 269 11.06 4.17 10.77
N LEU A 270 10.33 5.16 11.29
CA LEU A 270 10.88 6.20 12.15
C LEU A 270 11.47 5.61 13.44
N ASN A 271 10.76 4.69 14.08
CA ASN A 271 11.25 4.02 15.29
C ASN A 271 12.53 3.24 14.99
N PHE A 272 12.56 2.47 13.89
CA PHE A 272 13.74 1.73 13.47
C PHE A 272 14.92 2.65 13.18
N VAL A 273 14.72 3.72 12.38
CA VAL A 273 15.78 4.68 12.03
C VAL A 273 16.28 5.41 13.26
N THR A 274 15.40 5.79 14.18
CA THR A 274 15.76 6.46 15.43
C THR A 274 16.61 5.54 16.31
N GLN A 275 16.22 4.29 16.48
CA GLN A 275 17.00 3.30 17.23
C GLN A 275 18.37 3.05 16.57
N ALA A 276 18.38 2.85 15.25
CA ALA A 276 19.60 2.65 14.49
C ALA A 276 20.56 3.86 14.61
N PHE A 277 20.01 5.10 14.58
CA PHE A 277 20.78 6.32 14.74
C PHE A 277 21.38 6.43 16.14
N ILE A 278 20.63 6.15 17.20
CA ILE A 278 21.13 6.15 18.58
C ILE A 278 22.25 5.13 18.76
N ILE A 279 22.05 3.90 18.28
CA ILE A 279 23.07 2.83 18.34
C ILE A 279 24.31 3.24 17.54
N SER A 280 24.15 3.82 16.37
CA SER A 280 25.26 4.30 15.53
C SER A 280 26.09 5.38 16.24
N ILE A 281 25.41 6.38 16.84
CA ILE A 281 26.10 7.43 17.63
C ILE A 281 26.84 6.83 18.82
N MET A 282 26.23 5.87 19.51
CA MET A 282 26.87 5.21 20.68
C MET A 282 28.11 4.43 20.27
N LEU A 283 28.05 3.69 19.16
CA LEU A 283 29.21 2.97 18.61
C LEU A 283 30.30 3.93 18.15
N MET A 284 29.93 5.02 17.45
CA MET A 284 30.87 6.06 17.06
C MET A 284 31.52 6.71 18.28
N ALA A 285 30.76 7.02 19.33
CA ALA A 285 31.29 7.57 20.57
C ALA A 285 32.34 6.63 21.21
N ALA A 286 32.00 5.33 21.32
CA ALA A 286 32.94 4.34 21.86
C ALA A 286 34.24 4.25 21.06
N LEU A 287 34.14 4.20 19.74
CA LEU A 287 35.32 4.18 18.86
C LEU A 287 36.15 5.46 18.98
N LEU A 288 35.51 6.63 19.02
CA LEU A 288 36.17 7.92 19.13
C LEU A 288 36.88 8.06 20.49
N VAL A 289 36.29 7.63 21.58
CA VAL A 289 36.91 7.62 22.90
C VAL A 289 38.14 6.70 22.90
N THR A 290 38.00 5.53 22.30
CA THR A 290 39.14 4.57 22.17
C THR A 290 40.28 5.16 21.34
N GLN A 291 39.94 5.84 20.24
CA GLN A 291 40.93 6.43 19.32
C GLN A 291 41.67 7.62 19.91
N PHE A 292 40.93 8.55 20.54
CA PHE A 292 41.50 9.81 21.02
C PHE A 292 41.82 9.83 22.52
N ASN A 293 41.33 8.85 23.26
CA ASN A 293 41.40 8.76 24.73
C ASN A 293 41.01 10.12 25.40
N ASN A 294 40.01 10.80 24.84
CA ASN A 294 39.58 12.12 25.28
C ASN A 294 38.09 12.37 24.98
N PHE A 295 37.32 12.47 26.04
CA PHE A 295 35.85 12.72 25.94
C PHE A 295 35.50 14.06 25.33
N TYR A 296 36.31 15.09 25.53
CA TYR A 296 36.09 16.42 24.97
C TYR A 296 36.19 16.42 23.44
N GLN A 297 37.20 15.75 22.89
CA GLN A 297 37.38 15.62 21.43
C GLN A 297 36.27 14.79 20.81
N MET A 298 35.85 13.71 21.47
CA MET A 298 34.71 12.92 21.02
C MET A 298 33.44 13.79 20.96
N THR A 299 33.16 14.58 21.99
CA THR A 299 31.96 15.46 22.03
C THR A 299 31.97 16.50 20.90
N ILE A 300 33.13 17.10 20.60
CA ILE A 300 33.28 18.05 19.49
C ILE A 300 32.97 17.37 18.15
N ILE A 301 33.52 16.16 17.90
CA ILE A 301 33.29 15.43 16.67
C ILE A 301 31.80 15.10 16.51
N LEU A 302 31.15 14.60 17.56
CA LEU A 302 29.72 14.23 17.52
C LEU A 302 28.80 15.45 17.42
N SER A 303 29.17 16.62 17.96
CA SER A 303 28.39 17.85 17.79
C SER A 303 28.18 18.24 16.32
N ALA A 304 29.17 17.93 15.48
CA ALA A 304 29.07 18.19 14.05
C ALA A 304 28.00 17.29 13.35
N VAL A 305 27.71 16.12 13.90
CA VAL A 305 26.62 15.28 13.41
C VAL A 305 25.27 15.97 13.64
N VAL A 306 25.07 16.58 14.81
CA VAL A 306 23.87 17.34 15.11
C VAL A 306 23.74 18.54 14.17
N LEU A 307 24.82 19.27 13.93
CA LEU A 307 24.83 20.39 12.98
C LEU A 307 24.55 19.93 11.54
N SER A 308 25.05 18.76 11.12
CA SER A 308 24.78 18.22 9.79
C SER A 308 23.31 17.84 9.61
N THR A 309 22.67 17.30 10.65
CA THR A 309 21.23 17.00 10.64
C THR A 309 20.40 18.28 10.48
N ALA A 310 20.77 19.36 11.19
CA ALA A 310 20.14 20.66 11.01
C ALA A 310 20.31 21.17 9.55
N GLY A 311 21.49 20.94 8.94
CA GLY A 311 21.72 21.25 7.53
C GLY A 311 20.81 20.50 6.57
N VAL A 312 20.55 19.22 6.82
CA VAL A 312 19.59 18.43 6.02
C VAL A 312 18.18 19.02 6.11
N MET A 313 17.72 19.35 7.33
CA MET A 313 16.39 19.94 7.53
C MET A 313 16.26 21.29 6.83
N LEU A 314 17.28 22.12 6.87
CA LEU A 314 17.32 23.38 6.11
C LEU A 314 17.29 23.14 4.59
N GLY A 315 18.00 22.12 4.11
CA GLY A 315 17.97 21.75 2.70
C GLY A 315 16.57 21.33 2.25
N LEU A 316 15.88 20.46 2.99
CA LEU A 316 14.51 20.05 2.68
C LEU A 316 13.56 21.26 2.63
N LEU A 317 13.72 22.21 3.58
CA LEU A 317 12.91 23.44 3.61
C LEU A 317 13.17 24.34 2.38
N ILE A 318 14.43 24.51 1.98
CA ILE A 318 14.78 25.38 0.83
C ILE A 318 14.29 24.79 -0.49
N PHE A 319 14.37 23.47 -0.64
CA PHE A 319 13.97 22.78 -1.86
C PHE A 319 12.51 22.32 -1.87
N ASP A 320 11.74 22.67 -0.83
CA ASP A 320 10.33 22.30 -0.65
C ASP A 320 10.10 20.78 -0.83
N GLN A 321 10.99 19.99 -0.23
CA GLN A 321 10.93 18.54 -0.27
C GLN A 321 10.30 17.98 1.00
N VAL A 322 9.46 16.95 0.82
CA VAL A 322 8.81 16.27 1.95
C VAL A 322 9.82 15.38 2.67
N PHE A 323 9.79 15.41 4.01
CA PHE A 323 10.57 14.50 4.83
C PHE A 323 10.05 13.08 4.70
N SER A 324 10.88 12.16 4.21
CA SER A 324 10.59 10.73 4.20
C SER A 324 11.35 10.05 5.34
N ALA A 325 10.61 9.39 6.24
CA ALA A 325 11.22 8.69 7.37
C ALA A 325 12.29 7.68 6.92
N LEU A 326 12.00 6.92 5.88
CA LEU A 326 12.92 5.91 5.35
C LEU A 326 14.08 6.54 4.59
N LEU A 327 13.80 7.30 3.52
CA LEU A 327 14.84 7.80 2.61
C LEU A 327 15.68 8.89 3.26
N THR A 328 15.07 9.91 3.86
CA THR A 328 15.78 10.99 4.54
C THR A 328 16.48 10.49 5.79
N GLY A 329 15.83 9.59 6.55
CA GLY A 329 16.40 9.00 7.76
C GLY A 329 17.69 8.21 7.47
N ILE A 330 17.69 7.32 6.48
CA ILE A 330 18.90 6.60 6.04
C ILE A 330 19.96 7.57 5.53
N GLY A 331 19.56 8.62 4.80
CA GLY A 331 20.43 9.67 4.34
C GLY A 331 21.15 10.39 5.48
N ILE A 332 20.45 10.72 6.58
CA ILE A 332 21.02 11.34 7.78
C ILE A 332 22.05 10.42 8.44
N VAL A 333 21.74 9.14 8.60
CA VAL A 333 22.67 8.14 9.19
C VAL A 333 23.94 8.02 8.34
N SER A 334 23.79 7.97 7.02
CA SER A 334 24.93 7.91 6.08
C SER A 334 25.78 9.18 6.13
N LEU A 335 25.14 10.35 6.18
CA LEU A 335 25.80 11.64 6.26
C LEU A 335 26.60 11.77 7.57
N ALA A 336 26.09 11.26 8.68
CA ALA A 336 26.78 11.27 9.97
C ALA A 336 28.17 10.60 9.86
N GLY A 337 28.28 9.46 9.17
CA GLY A 337 29.56 8.78 8.94
C GLY A 337 30.56 9.63 8.14
N ILE A 338 30.12 10.33 7.11
CA ILE A 338 30.97 11.20 6.29
C ILE A 338 31.46 12.39 7.09
N VAL A 339 30.57 13.04 7.86
CA VAL A 339 30.90 14.22 8.66
C VAL A 339 31.92 13.86 9.78
N VAL A 340 31.66 12.74 10.47
CA VAL A 340 32.59 12.25 11.53
C VAL A 340 33.97 11.99 10.97
N ASN A 341 34.08 11.33 9.80
CA ASN A 341 35.36 11.05 9.18
C ASN A 341 36.14 12.33 8.89
N ASN A 342 35.52 13.37 8.34
CA ASN A 342 36.20 14.65 8.07
C ASN A 342 36.67 15.33 9.36
N ASN A 343 35.88 15.25 10.43
CA ASN A 343 36.25 15.85 11.72
C ASN A 343 37.34 15.07 12.44
N ILE A 344 37.38 13.74 12.34
CA ILE A 344 38.47 12.90 12.84
C ILE A 344 39.80 13.38 12.26
N ILE A 345 39.88 13.54 10.93
CA ILE A 345 41.10 13.97 10.23
C ILE A 345 41.56 15.36 10.67
N LEU A 346 40.61 16.27 10.92
CA LEU A 346 40.91 17.62 11.38
C LEU A 346 41.47 17.63 12.80
N ILE A 347 40.83 16.91 13.72
CA ILE A 347 41.25 16.82 15.13
C ILE A 347 42.58 16.07 15.25
N ASP A 348 42.78 15.01 14.50
CA ASP A 348 44.09 14.32 14.45
C ASP A 348 45.21 15.24 14.00
N SER A 349 44.98 16.02 12.93
CA SER A 349 45.94 17.02 12.48
C SER A 349 46.28 18.07 13.55
N PHE A 350 45.25 18.53 14.28
CA PHE A 350 45.46 19.44 15.42
C PHE A 350 46.31 18.79 16.52
N ASN A 351 46.04 17.54 16.87
CA ASN A 351 46.78 16.80 17.90
C ASN A 351 48.26 16.65 17.49
N VAL A 352 48.53 16.29 16.21
CA VAL A 352 49.89 16.18 15.67
C VAL A 352 50.65 17.52 15.70
N ILE A 353 50.00 18.62 15.35
CA ILE A 353 50.59 19.95 15.45
C ILE A 353 50.82 20.33 16.90
N SER A 354 49.88 20.04 17.78
CA SER A 354 49.97 20.37 19.20
C SER A 354 51.07 19.59 19.93
N SER A 355 51.43 18.40 19.48
CA SER A 355 52.53 17.62 20.05
C SER A 355 53.91 18.12 19.61
N LYS A 356 53.98 18.88 18.50
CA LYS A 356 55.27 19.34 17.90
C LYS A 356 55.54 20.83 18.09
N SER A 357 54.58 21.61 18.56
CA SER A 357 54.70 23.07 18.63
C SER A 357 54.08 23.59 19.94
N ASN A 358 54.82 24.52 20.59
CA ASN A 358 54.36 25.24 21.79
C ASN A 358 53.67 26.58 21.46
N GLU A 359 53.20 26.76 20.23
CA GLU A 359 52.49 27.97 19.81
C GLU A 359 51.13 28.09 20.50
N ASP A 360 50.51 29.28 20.46
CA ASP A 360 49.19 29.50 20.98
C ASP A 360 48.14 28.59 20.33
N VAL A 361 47.15 28.17 21.09
CA VAL A 361 46.07 27.26 20.67
C VAL A 361 45.39 27.73 19.38
N ARG A 362 45.13 29.04 19.28
CA ARG A 362 44.50 29.65 18.12
C ARG A 362 45.34 29.46 16.84
N THR A 363 46.66 29.63 16.94
CA THR A 363 47.59 29.47 15.83
C THR A 363 47.65 28.00 15.37
N ARG A 364 47.67 27.06 16.30
CA ARG A 364 47.64 25.63 16.02
C ARG A 364 46.33 25.19 15.30
N ILE A 365 45.19 25.74 15.74
CA ILE A 365 43.90 25.49 15.06
C ILE A 365 43.93 26.01 13.63
N ILE A 366 44.38 27.26 13.42
CA ILE A 366 44.48 27.86 12.07
C ILE A 366 45.38 27.04 11.16
N LYS A 367 46.52 26.57 11.65
CA LYS A 367 47.47 25.72 10.91
C LYS A 367 46.82 24.37 10.52
N ALA A 368 46.13 23.71 11.46
CA ALA A 368 45.43 22.45 11.20
C ALA A 368 44.34 22.64 10.13
N CYS A 369 43.54 23.68 10.28
CA CYS A 369 42.49 24.02 9.31
C CYS A 369 43.09 24.32 7.92
N ALA A 370 44.14 25.13 7.84
CA ALA A 370 44.77 25.49 6.57
C ALA A 370 45.34 24.26 5.83
N GLN A 371 45.93 23.31 6.56
CA GLN A 371 46.48 22.09 5.97
C GLN A 371 45.42 21.15 5.46
N ARG A 372 44.23 21.08 6.12
CA ARG A 372 43.17 20.13 5.82
C ARG A 372 42.01 20.72 5.02
N LEU A 373 41.95 22.04 4.84
CA LEU A 373 40.89 22.72 4.11
C LEU A 373 40.71 22.16 2.69
N ARG A 374 41.80 22.07 1.93
CA ARG A 374 41.76 21.59 0.54
C ARG A 374 41.31 20.13 0.41
N PRO A 375 41.87 19.15 1.16
CA PRO A 375 41.41 17.77 1.14
C PRO A 375 39.93 17.63 1.55
N ILE A 376 39.50 18.26 2.64
CA ILE A 376 38.11 18.17 3.14
C ILE A 376 37.15 18.78 2.14
N PHE A 377 37.48 19.94 1.56
CA PHE A 377 36.63 20.56 0.54
C PHE A 377 36.52 19.69 -0.70
N LEU A 378 37.64 19.10 -1.16
CA LEU A 378 37.65 18.23 -2.33
C LEU A 378 36.81 16.95 -2.10
N THR A 379 36.96 16.31 -0.94
CA THR A 379 36.15 15.11 -0.61
C THR A 379 34.67 15.42 -0.52
N SER A 380 34.30 16.53 0.12
CA SER A 380 32.88 16.95 0.21
C SER A 380 32.31 17.27 -1.17
N LEU A 381 33.06 17.98 -2.03
CA LEU A 381 32.62 18.32 -3.38
C LEU A 381 32.48 17.09 -4.27
N THR A 382 33.43 16.16 -4.23
CA THR A 382 33.36 14.91 -5.01
C THR A 382 32.23 14.02 -4.56
N THR A 383 31.93 13.95 -3.26
CA THR A 383 30.78 13.22 -2.74
C THR A 383 29.46 13.85 -3.22
N MET A 384 29.32 15.18 -3.14
CA MET A 384 28.14 15.87 -3.66
C MET A 384 27.93 15.61 -5.15
N LEU A 385 28.99 15.78 -5.97
CA LEU A 385 28.93 15.54 -7.41
C LEU A 385 28.60 14.08 -7.75
N GLY A 386 29.11 13.14 -6.97
CA GLY A 386 28.82 11.72 -7.14
C GLY A 386 27.36 11.34 -6.81
N LEU A 387 26.68 12.12 -5.96
CA LEU A 387 25.28 11.89 -5.59
C LEU A 387 24.28 12.61 -6.51
N ILE A 388 24.69 13.61 -7.29
CA ILE A 388 23.82 14.35 -8.21
C ILE A 388 23.05 13.42 -9.17
N PRO A 389 23.67 12.41 -9.83
CA PRO A 389 22.94 11.53 -10.74
C PRO A 389 21.85 10.70 -10.05
N LEU A 390 21.98 10.50 -8.74
CA LEU A 390 20.97 9.78 -7.94
C LEU A 390 19.81 10.70 -7.53
N ALA A 391 20.06 12.02 -7.49
CA ALA A 391 19.06 13.02 -7.08
C ALA A 391 18.26 13.60 -8.25
N LEU A 392 18.75 13.44 -9.49
CA LEU A 392 18.08 13.86 -10.74
C LEU A 392 17.31 12.73 -11.40
#